data_bf78e489b9b57f5907939d19ca93e2b5
#
_entry.id   bf78e489b9b57f5907939d19ca93e2b5
#
_cell.length_a   1.000
_cell.length_b   1.000
_cell.length_c   1.000
_cell.angle_alpha   90.00
_cell.angle_beta   90.00
_cell.angle_gamma   90.00
#
_symmetry.space_group_name_H-M   'P 1'
#
loop_
_entity.id
_entity.type
_entity.pdbx_description
1 polymer ?
#
loop_
_entity_poly.entity_id
_entity_poly.type
_entity_poly.pdbx_seq_one_letter_code
_entity_poly.pdbx_strand_id
1 'polypeptide(L)'
;MILIGNQEFYKGVGKIQYEGKNSDNPLAFKYYNPDKIVAGKTMKEHFRFAVAYWHTFCGQGGDPFGPGTQQFPWDQASDPVQRAKDKADAAFEFITKMGFDFFCFHDIDLVDEAPSLAETEKRLEQITEYVAHKQKASGVKLLWGTANCFSNPIYMNGASTNPDFNVVARAGAQI
;
A
#
# COMPACT_ATOMS: atom_id res chain seq x y z
N MET A 1 3.71 -17.07 -6.41
CA MET A 1 2.51 -16.97 -7.30
C MET A 1 2.31 -15.50 -7.64
N ILE A 2 1.93 -15.16 -8.88
CA ILE A 2 1.50 -13.79 -9.23
C ILE A 2 -0.01 -13.72 -8.99
N LEU A 3 -0.45 -12.72 -8.23
CA LEU A 3 -1.87 -12.49 -7.98
C LEU A 3 -2.37 -11.35 -8.86
N ILE A 4 -3.29 -11.66 -9.76
CA ILE A 4 -4.02 -10.70 -10.59
C ILE A 4 -5.47 -10.67 -10.07
N GLY A 5 -6.03 -9.47 -9.93
CA GLY A 5 -7.41 -9.26 -9.53
C GLY A 5 -8.41 -9.37 -10.68
N ASN A 6 -9.45 -8.54 -10.68
CA ASN A 6 -10.47 -8.54 -11.73
C ASN A 6 -9.93 -8.08 -13.09
N GLN A 7 -8.86 -7.30 -13.10
CA GLN A 7 -8.13 -6.90 -14.30
C GLN A 7 -6.62 -6.92 -14.05
N GLU A 8 -5.84 -7.03 -15.10
CA GLU A 8 -4.39 -6.91 -15.04
C GLU A 8 -3.98 -5.45 -15.28
N PHE A 9 -3.33 -4.84 -14.27
CA PHE A 9 -2.85 -3.45 -14.33
C PHE A 9 -1.46 -3.33 -14.96
N TYR A 10 -0.58 -4.30 -14.71
CA TYR A 10 0.81 -4.29 -15.21
C TYR A 10 0.97 -5.33 -16.32
N LYS A 11 0.23 -5.12 -17.42
CA LYS A 11 0.18 -6.05 -18.57
C LYS A 11 1.56 -6.29 -19.18
N GLY A 12 1.85 -7.54 -19.48
CA GLY A 12 3.10 -7.93 -20.10
C GLY A 12 4.31 -7.97 -19.14
N VAL A 13 4.15 -7.59 -17.88
CA VAL A 13 5.19 -7.70 -16.86
C VAL A 13 5.03 -9.03 -16.12
N GLY A 14 6.02 -9.91 -16.24
CA GLY A 14 6.10 -11.15 -15.48
C GLY A 14 6.66 -10.95 -14.07
N LYS A 15 7.01 -12.04 -13.39
CA LYS A 15 7.68 -11.96 -12.10
C LYS A 15 9.10 -11.40 -12.29
N ILE A 16 9.42 -10.33 -11.57
CA ILE A 16 10.74 -9.72 -11.53
C ILE A 16 11.61 -10.53 -10.57
N GLN A 17 12.77 -10.96 -11.01
CA GLN A 17 13.67 -11.82 -10.25
C GLN A 17 15.13 -11.45 -10.47
N TYR A 18 16.02 -12.06 -9.71
CA TYR A 18 17.46 -11.89 -9.88
C TYR A 18 17.94 -12.63 -11.12
N GLU A 19 18.64 -11.94 -12.01
CA GLU A 19 19.26 -12.48 -13.22
C GLU A 19 20.76 -12.19 -13.31
N GLY A 20 21.31 -11.46 -12.33
CA GLY A 20 22.71 -11.08 -12.29
C GLY A 20 23.02 -9.79 -13.06
N LYS A 21 24.23 -9.27 -12.79
CA LYS A 21 24.65 -7.94 -13.27
C LYS A 21 24.74 -7.79 -14.80
N ASN A 22 24.88 -8.90 -15.51
CA ASN A 22 25.03 -8.92 -16.96
C ASN A 22 23.70 -9.13 -17.69
N SER A 23 22.57 -9.21 -16.99
CA SER A 23 21.26 -9.35 -17.63
C SER A 23 20.93 -8.10 -18.47
N ASP A 24 20.44 -8.32 -19.68
CA ASP A 24 19.92 -7.27 -20.56
C ASP A 24 18.45 -6.92 -20.24
N ASN A 25 17.80 -7.68 -19.36
CA ASN A 25 16.43 -7.44 -18.95
C ASN A 25 16.34 -6.19 -18.04
N PRO A 26 15.66 -5.10 -18.46
CA PRO A 26 15.57 -3.87 -17.67
C PRO A 26 14.73 -4.04 -16.40
N LEU A 27 13.90 -5.09 -16.34
CA LEU A 27 13.02 -5.38 -15.19
C LEU A 27 13.59 -6.48 -14.27
N ALA A 28 14.86 -6.88 -14.43
CA ALA A 28 15.49 -7.85 -13.54
C ALA A 28 16.21 -7.18 -12.36
N PHE A 29 16.27 -7.84 -11.22
CA PHE A 29 17.22 -7.50 -10.17
C PHE A 29 18.62 -7.94 -10.60
N LYS A 30 19.56 -6.99 -10.70
CA LYS A 30 20.91 -7.24 -11.17
C LYS A 30 21.91 -7.45 -10.03
N TYR A 31 21.64 -6.93 -8.86
CA TYR A 31 22.55 -6.95 -7.70
C TYR A 31 21.93 -7.65 -6.48
N TYR A 32 20.65 -7.47 -6.25
CA TYR A 32 19.95 -8.14 -5.15
C TYR A 32 19.62 -9.59 -5.53
N ASN A 33 20.38 -10.52 -4.96
CA ASN A 33 20.08 -11.95 -5.03
C ASN A 33 19.43 -12.39 -3.73
N PRO A 34 18.12 -12.67 -3.71
CA PRO A 34 17.38 -13.02 -2.50
C PRO A 34 17.88 -14.31 -1.84
N ASP A 35 18.42 -15.23 -2.63
CA ASP A 35 18.84 -16.57 -2.17
C ASP A 35 20.31 -16.62 -1.74
N LYS A 36 21.08 -15.55 -1.93
CA LYS A 36 22.49 -15.49 -1.50
C LYS A 36 22.59 -15.61 0.01
N ILE A 37 23.39 -16.57 0.46
CA ILE A 37 23.67 -16.77 1.90
C ILE A 37 24.75 -15.79 2.37
N VAL A 38 24.47 -15.05 3.42
CA VAL A 38 25.38 -14.13 4.13
C VAL A 38 25.19 -14.36 5.63
N ALA A 39 26.26 -14.61 6.37
CA ALA A 39 26.22 -14.87 7.82
C ALA A 39 25.15 -15.91 8.23
N GLY A 40 25.01 -16.99 7.44
CA GLY A 40 24.12 -18.11 7.73
C GLY A 40 22.64 -17.91 7.39
N LYS A 41 22.27 -16.77 6.80
CA LYS A 41 20.89 -16.46 6.34
C LYS A 41 20.91 -16.00 4.89
N THR A 42 19.76 -16.17 4.22
CA THR A 42 19.57 -15.62 2.87
C THR A 42 19.47 -14.08 2.94
N MET A 43 19.78 -13.41 1.84
CA MET A 43 19.58 -11.96 1.72
C MET A 43 18.12 -11.57 1.94
N LYS A 44 17.17 -12.41 1.52
CA LYS A 44 15.74 -12.23 1.76
C LYS A 44 15.37 -12.27 3.26
N GLU A 45 16.03 -13.11 4.05
CA GLU A 45 15.84 -13.16 5.51
C GLU A 45 16.46 -11.96 6.23
N HIS A 46 17.52 -11.37 5.68
CA HIS A 46 18.12 -10.15 6.21
C HIS A 46 17.28 -8.91 5.88
N PHE A 47 16.70 -8.82 4.69
CA PHE A 47 15.96 -7.67 4.19
C PHE A 47 14.47 -7.99 4.00
N ARG A 48 13.64 -7.45 4.89
CA ARG A 48 12.18 -7.53 4.79
C ARG A 48 11.65 -6.35 4.00
N PHE A 49 11.79 -6.39 2.68
CA PHE A 49 11.25 -5.34 1.83
C PHE A 49 9.72 -5.32 1.90
N ALA A 50 9.17 -4.13 2.18
CA ALA A 50 7.75 -3.87 2.18
C ALA A 50 7.43 -2.78 1.15
N VAL A 51 6.30 -2.94 0.46
CA VAL A 51 5.77 -1.90 -0.43
C VAL A 51 4.94 -0.92 0.38
N ALA A 52 5.26 0.36 0.32
CA ALA A 52 4.52 1.43 0.98
C ALA A 52 3.35 1.89 0.10
N TYR A 53 2.12 1.72 0.60
CA TYR A 53 0.93 2.10 -0.16
C TYR A 53 0.90 3.57 -0.55
N TRP A 54 1.23 4.47 0.40
CA TRP A 54 1.14 5.93 0.20
C TRP A 54 2.03 6.43 -0.93
N HIS A 55 3.23 5.92 -1.09
CA HIS A 55 4.11 6.35 -2.17
C HIS A 55 3.79 5.65 -3.50
N THR A 56 3.47 4.35 -3.44
CA THR A 56 3.38 3.53 -4.64
C THR A 56 2.01 3.63 -5.32
N PHE A 57 0.92 3.71 -4.54
CA PHE A 57 -0.44 3.61 -5.06
C PHE A 57 -1.33 4.83 -4.79
N CYS A 58 -0.89 5.76 -3.95
CA CYS A 58 -1.64 6.97 -3.58
C CYS A 58 -0.87 8.26 -3.93
N GLY A 59 0.43 8.19 -4.25
CA GLY A 59 1.26 9.37 -4.52
C GLY A 59 0.92 10.01 -5.87
N GLN A 60 0.34 11.19 -5.83
CA GLN A 60 -0.05 11.94 -7.04
C GLN A 60 1.04 12.88 -7.57
N GLY A 61 2.24 12.89 -6.96
CA GLY A 61 3.34 13.75 -7.35
C GLY A 61 3.17 15.21 -6.93
N GLY A 62 2.40 15.48 -5.88
CA GLY A 62 2.29 16.83 -5.29
C GLY A 62 3.61 17.27 -4.64
N ASP A 63 3.91 18.57 -4.72
CA ASP A 63 5.09 19.19 -4.12
C ASP A 63 4.74 20.59 -3.60
N PRO A 64 5.70 21.37 -3.03
CA PRO A 64 5.45 22.72 -2.55
C PRO A 64 5.01 23.72 -3.62
N PHE A 65 5.14 23.40 -4.90
CA PHE A 65 4.80 24.29 -6.01
C PHE A 65 3.40 24.02 -6.58
N GLY A 66 2.79 22.89 -6.25
CA GLY A 66 1.43 22.61 -6.70
C GLY A 66 0.93 21.21 -6.37
N PRO A 67 -0.37 20.97 -6.60
CA PRO A 67 -0.98 19.66 -6.42
C PRO A 67 -0.43 18.64 -7.42
N GLY A 68 -0.48 17.38 -7.08
CA GLY A 68 -0.15 16.29 -7.98
C GLY A 68 -1.07 16.21 -9.19
N THR A 69 -0.50 15.82 -10.32
CA THR A 69 -1.23 15.67 -11.60
C THR A 69 -1.32 14.22 -12.07
N GLN A 70 -0.69 13.31 -11.35
CA GLN A 70 -0.72 11.89 -11.70
C GLN A 70 -2.11 11.30 -11.41
N GLN A 71 -2.65 10.61 -12.41
CA GLN A 71 -3.87 9.82 -12.29
C GLN A 71 -3.55 8.35 -12.46
N PHE A 72 -4.09 7.54 -11.57
CA PHE A 72 -3.85 6.10 -11.61
C PHE A 72 -4.99 5.35 -12.33
N PRO A 73 -4.69 4.24 -13.01
CA PRO A 73 -5.73 3.41 -13.67
C PRO A 73 -6.78 2.86 -12.71
N TRP A 74 -6.47 2.70 -11.43
CA TRP A 74 -7.38 2.20 -10.39
C TRP A 74 -8.27 3.27 -9.75
N ASP A 75 -8.10 4.55 -10.09
CA ASP A 75 -8.89 5.66 -9.52
C ASP A 75 -10.16 5.99 -10.32
N GLN A 76 -10.57 5.12 -11.25
CA GLN A 76 -11.65 5.42 -12.20
C GLN A 76 -13.07 5.22 -11.64
N ALA A 77 -13.25 4.34 -10.67
CA ALA A 77 -14.57 4.06 -10.10
C ALA A 77 -15.09 5.25 -9.28
N SER A 78 -16.38 5.56 -9.42
CA SER A 78 -17.03 6.63 -8.63
C SER A 78 -17.27 6.21 -7.17
N ASP A 79 -17.52 4.92 -6.93
CA ASP A 79 -17.66 4.37 -5.58
C ASP A 79 -16.30 4.26 -4.88
N PRO A 80 -16.12 4.85 -3.69
CA PRO A 80 -14.83 4.84 -2.98
C PRO A 80 -14.38 3.43 -2.56
N VAL A 81 -15.31 2.53 -2.23
CA VAL A 81 -14.95 1.15 -1.87
C VAL A 81 -14.52 0.36 -3.11
N GLN A 82 -15.16 0.60 -4.26
CA GLN A 82 -14.73 -0.03 -5.51
C GLN A 82 -13.35 0.47 -5.94
N ARG A 83 -13.08 1.80 -5.87
CA ARG A 83 -11.72 2.33 -6.09
C ARG A 83 -10.68 1.69 -5.18
N ALA A 84 -11.02 1.54 -3.89
CA ALA A 84 -10.15 0.88 -2.93
C ALA A 84 -9.85 -0.57 -3.30
N LYS A 85 -10.84 -1.32 -3.79
CA LYS A 85 -10.67 -2.70 -4.28
C LYS A 85 -9.80 -2.75 -5.54
N ASP A 86 -10.02 -1.85 -6.50
CA ASP A 86 -9.21 -1.77 -7.71
C ASP A 86 -7.75 -1.42 -7.38
N LYS A 87 -7.53 -0.49 -6.45
CA LYS A 87 -6.21 -0.16 -5.91
C LYS A 87 -5.55 -1.37 -5.22
N ALA A 88 -6.30 -2.13 -4.42
CA ALA A 88 -5.79 -3.35 -3.79
C ALA A 88 -5.44 -4.42 -4.83
N ASP A 89 -6.21 -4.55 -5.90
CA ASP A 89 -5.89 -5.45 -7.02
C ASP A 89 -4.55 -5.06 -7.67
N ALA A 90 -4.38 -3.79 -8.00
CA ALA A 90 -3.13 -3.27 -8.56
C ALA A 90 -1.95 -3.46 -7.60
N ALA A 91 -2.16 -3.20 -6.30
CA ALA A 91 -1.14 -3.33 -5.28
C ALA A 91 -0.65 -4.78 -5.14
N PHE A 92 -1.55 -5.74 -5.00
CA PHE A 92 -1.16 -7.16 -4.85
C PHE A 92 -0.57 -7.74 -6.12
N GLU A 93 -1.03 -7.31 -7.31
CA GLU A 93 -0.39 -7.64 -8.57
C GLU A 93 1.06 -7.13 -8.60
N PHE A 94 1.28 -5.86 -8.26
CA PHE A 94 2.62 -5.27 -8.19
C PHE A 94 3.53 -6.02 -7.21
N ILE A 95 3.08 -6.20 -5.96
CA ILE A 95 3.86 -6.83 -4.89
C ILE A 95 4.29 -8.24 -5.29
N THR A 96 3.36 -9.02 -5.87
CA THR A 96 3.64 -10.40 -6.26
C THR A 96 4.52 -10.49 -7.51
N LYS A 97 4.39 -9.55 -8.46
CA LYS A 97 5.29 -9.43 -9.62
C LYS A 97 6.71 -9.03 -9.19
N MET A 98 6.83 -8.10 -8.23
CA MET A 98 8.12 -7.71 -7.65
C MET A 98 8.76 -8.81 -6.77
N GLY A 99 7.98 -9.79 -6.33
CA GLY A 99 8.46 -10.87 -5.46
C GLY A 99 8.71 -10.42 -4.02
N PHE A 100 8.04 -9.36 -3.56
CA PHE A 100 8.09 -8.90 -2.17
C PHE A 100 7.09 -9.65 -1.29
N ASP A 101 7.45 -9.79 0.00
CA ASP A 101 6.63 -10.55 0.93
C ASP A 101 5.78 -9.65 1.84
N PHE A 102 6.02 -8.34 1.85
CA PHE A 102 5.40 -7.42 2.80
C PHE A 102 4.88 -6.15 2.14
N PHE A 103 3.88 -5.56 2.78
CA PHE A 103 3.38 -4.22 2.49
C PHE A 103 3.08 -3.48 3.80
N CYS A 104 2.90 -2.16 3.71
CA CYS A 104 2.49 -1.31 4.82
C CYS A 104 1.61 -0.15 4.31
N PHE A 105 0.76 0.36 5.20
CA PHE A 105 -0.21 1.41 4.86
C PHE A 105 -0.59 2.26 6.07
N HIS A 106 -1.16 3.44 5.79
CA HIS A 106 -2.07 4.13 6.70
C HIS A 106 -3.52 3.80 6.31
N ASP A 107 -4.45 3.89 7.26
CA ASP A 107 -5.88 3.61 7.03
C ASP A 107 -6.45 4.30 5.79
N ILE A 108 -6.16 5.61 5.63
CA ILE A 108 -6.61 6.40 4.47
C ILE A 108 -5.94 6.04 3.14
N ASP A 109 -4.83 5.30 3.16
CA ASP A 109 -4.22 4.78 1.94
C ASP A 109 -5.06 3.65 1.35
N LEU A 110 -5.76 2.90 2.19
CA LEU A 110 -6.64 1.81 1.76
C LEU A 110 -7.92 2.35 1.10
N VAL A 111 -8.61 3.27 1.79
CA VAL A 111 -9.87 3.86 1.31
C VAL A 111 -10.00 5.30 1.78
N ASP A 112 -10.61 6.15 0.95
CA ASP A 112 -10.84 7.56 1.27
C ASP A 112 -11.72 7.74 2.50
N GLU A 113 -11.37 8.71 3.36
CA GLU A 113 -12.21 9.13 4.47
C GLU A 113 -13.62 9.54 3.98
N ALA A 114 -14.62 9.23 4.78
CA ALA A 114 -15.99 9.70 4.59
C ALA A 114 -16.25 10.97 5.42
N PRO A 115 -17.39 11.65 5.20
CA PRO A 115 -17.77 12.81 6.00
C PRO A 115 -17.95 12.52 7.50
N SER A 116 -18.20 11.25 7.87
CA SER A 116 -18.28 10.82 9.27
C SER A 116 -17.32 9.68 9.57
N LEU A 117 -16.89 9.58 10.83
CA LEU A 117 -16.01 8.49 11.28
C LEU A 117 -16.71 7.13 11.11
N ALA A 118 -17.97 7.01 11.49
CA ALA A 118 -18.72 5.75 11.36
C ALA A 118 -18.82 5.24 9.92
N GLU A 119 -18.97 6.14 8.94
CA GLU A 119 -18.96 5.74 7.53
C GLU A 119 -17.54 5.37 7.06
N THR A 120 -16.52 6.06 7.56
CA THR A 120 -15.10 5.70 7.30
C THR A 120 -14.79 4.31 7.83
N GLU A 121 -15.19 4.00 9.06
CA GLU A 121 -15.02 2.67 9.68
C GLU A 121 -15.68 1.58 8.83
N LYS A 122 -16.92 1.81 8.39
CA LYS A 122 -17.64 0.87 7.53
C LYS A 122 -16.93 0.61 6.19
N ARG A 123 -16.36 1.65 5.58
CA ARG A 123 -15.55 1.49 4.36
C ARG A 123 -14.26 0.72 4.66
N LEU A 124 -13.60 1.00 5.77
CA LEU A 124 -12.40 0.31 6.22
C LEU A 124 -12.68 -1.18 6.47
N GLU A 125 -13.77 -1.52 7.12
CA GLU A 125 -14.18 -2.92 7.33
C GLU A 125 -14.27 -3.67 6.00
N GLN A 126 -14.97 -3.09 5.01
CA GLN A 126 -15.15 -3.71 3.70
C GLN A 126 -13.82 -3.90 2.94
N ILE A 127 -12.92 -2.92 3.00
CA ILE A 127 -11.65 -3.03 2.27
C ILE A 127 -10.65 -3.93 3.00
N THR A 128 -10.64 -3.92 4.34
CA THR A 128 -9.75 -4.80 5.11
C THR A 128 -10.11 -6.27 4.95
N GLU A 129 -11.38 -6.61 4.88
CA GLU A 129 -11.81 -7.98 4.50
C GLU A 129 -11.29 -8.35 3.12
N TYR A 130 -11.43 -7.47 2.14
CA TYR A 130 -10.95 -7.70 0.78
C TYR A 130 -9.43 -7.90 0.73
N VAL A 131 -8.67 -7.05 1.43
CA VAL A 131 -7.22 -7.15 1.55
C VAL A 131 -6.81 -8.45 2.27
N ALA A 132 -7.53 -8.86 3.31
CA ALA A 132 -7.28 -10.13 4.00
C ALA A 132 -7.41 -11.34 3.06
N HIS A 133 -8.41 -11.34 2.17
CA HIS A 133 -8.53 -12.36 1.12
C HIS A 133 -7.32 -12.36 0.18
N LYS A 134 -6.85 -11.18 -0.25
CA LYS A 134 -5.65 -11.06 -1.09
C LYS A 134 -4.40 -11.57 -0.38
N GLN A 135 -4.21 -11.25 0.90
CA GLN A 135 -3.12 -11.75 1.72
C GLN A 135 -3.11 -13.29 1.77
N LYS A 136 -4.29 -13.88 2.05
CA LYS A 136 -4.44 -15.35 2.08
C LYS A 136 -4.13 -16.00 0.73
N ALA A 137 -4.57 -15.40 -0.36
CA ALA A 137 -4.37 -15.94 -1.71
C ALA A 137 -2.92 -15.81 -2.20
N SER A 138 -2.23 -14.72 -1.85
CA SER A 138 -0.87 -14.43 -2.32
C SER A 138 0.23 -14.91 -1.37
N GLY A 139 -0.05 -15.02 -0.07
CA GLY A 139 0.93 -15.21 0.99
C GLY A 139 1.67 -13.94 1.40
N VAL A 140 1.37 -12.79 0.79
CA VAL A 140 1.92 -11.48 1.17
C VAL A 140 1.39 -11.09 2.54
N LYS A 141 2.25 -10.52 3.38
CA LYS A 141 1.95 -10.21 4.78
C LYS A 141 1.97 -8.70 5.02
N LEU A 142 1.12 -8.25 5.91
CA LEU A 142 1.20 -6.90 6.44
C LEU A 142 2.43 -6.81 7.35
N LEU A 143 3.33 -5.85 7.07
CA LEU A 143 4.47 -5.56 7.95
C LEU A 143 4.04 -4.65 9.10
N TRP A 144 3.33 -3.56 8.77
CA TRP A 144 2.67 -2.69 9.74
C TRP A 144 1.53 -1.89 9.07
N GLY A 145 0.52 -1.57 9.85
CA GLY A 145 -0.54 -0.62 9.52
C GLY A 145 -0.68 0.40 10.64
N THR A 146 -1.08 1.61 10.31
CA THR A 146 -1.27 2.68 11.29
C THR A 146 -2.39 3.62 10.89
N ALA A 147 -2.95 4.34 11.87
CA ALA A 147 -3.90 5.41 11.64
C ALA A 147 -3.20 6.67 11.16
N ASN A 148 -3.76 7.34 10.15
CA ASN A 148 -3.30 8.65 9.71
C ASN A 148 -3.94 9.77 10.54
N CYS A 149 -3.32 10.10 11.65
CA CYS A 149 -3.75 11.19 12.52
C CYS A 149 -2.97 12.50 12.23
N PHE A 150 -2.63 12.79 10.96
CA PHE A 150 -1.83 13.95 10.59
C PHE A 150 -2.22 14.61 9.26
N SER A 151 -2.81 13.90 8.29
CA SER A 151 -3.19 14.48 6.99
C SER A 151 -4.50 15.27 7.02
N ASN A 152 -5.46 14.88 7.85
CA ASN A 152 -6.72 15.60 8.00
C ASN A 152 -6.47 16.93 8.73
N PRO A 153 -6.96 18.08 8.21
CA PRO A 153 -6.76 19.39 8.83
C PRO A 153 -7.22 19.50 10.31
N ILE A 154 -8.10 18.63 10.77
CA ILE A 154 -8.50 18.56 12.19
C ILE A 154 -7.31 18.31 13.12
N TYR A 155 -6.26 17.64 12.62
CA TYR A 155 -5.05 17.29 13.37
C TYR A 155 -3.93 18.34 13.28
N MET A 156 -4.19 19.51 12.71
CA MET A 156 -3.17 20.56 12.51
C MET A 156 -2.48 21.01 13.80
N ASN A 157 -3.16 20.91 14.95
CA ASN A 157 -2.62 21.24 16.27
C ASN A 157 -2.30 20.00 17.14
N GLY A 158 -2.10 18.85 16.48
CA GLY A 158 -1.89 17.56 17.12
C GLY A 158 -3.14 16.68 17.12
N ALA A 159 -2.97 15.42 17.39
CA ALA A 159 -4.03 14.41 17.51
C ALA A 159 -4.30 14.10 19.00
N SER A 160 -3.56 13.15 19.58
CA SER A 160 -3.66 12.79 21.01
C SER A 160 -3.23 13.91 21.97
N THR A 161 -2.48 14.89 21.47
CA THR A 161 -2.00 16.07 22.23
C THR A 161 -2.75 17.36 21.87
N ASN A 162 -3.85 17.26 21.10
CA ASN A 162 -4.62 18.43 20.69
C ASN A 162 -5.30 19.11 21.90
N PRO A 163 -5.32 20.45 21.97
CA PRO A 163 -6.02 21.17 23.05
C PRO A 163 -7.53 21.01 23.01
N ASP A 164 -8.13 20.62 21.85
CA ASP A 164 -9.56 20.31 21.73
C ASP A 164 -9.79 18.82 22.03
N PHE A 165 -10.55 18.56 23.12
CA PHE A 165 -10.88 17.19 23.53
C PHE A 165 -11.64 16.40 22.46
N ASN A 166 -12.46 17.04 21.62
CA ASN A 166 -13.16 16.33 20.53
C ASN A 166 -12.19 15.77 19.49
N VAL A 167 -11.08 16.48 19.25
CA VAL A 167 -10.00 15.99 18.36
C VAL A 167 -9.27 14.81 18.99
N VAL A 168 -8.99 14.88 20.30
CA VAL A 168 -8.38 13.77 21.04
C VAL A 168 -9.29 12.53 21.01
N ALA A 169 -10.60 12.73 21.26
CA ALA A 169 -11.60 11.65 21.23
C ALA A 169 -11.70 11.01 19.83
N ARG A 170 -11.70 11.85 18.76
CA ARG A 170 -11.69 11.35 17.38
C ARG A 170 -10.43 10.54 17.08
N ALA A 171 -9.26 11.04 17.48
CA ALA A 171 -8.00 10.33 17.27
C ALA A 171 -8.00 8.98 17.99
N GLY A 172 -8.50 8.94 19.24
CA GLY A 172 -8.62 7.69 19.99
C GLY A 172 -9.63 6.69 19.42
N ALA A 173 -10.66 7.17 18.72
CA ALA A 173 -11.63 6.31 18.06
C ALA A 173 -11.13 5.80 16.69
N GLN A 174 -10.19 6.51 16.04
CA GLN A 174 -9.61 6.13 14.75
C GLN A 174 -8.52 5.04 14.91
N ILE A 175 -7.89 4.94 16.08
CA ILE A 175 -6.82 3.97 16.40
C ILE A 175 -7.39 2.64 16.86
#